data_2d90623a276e2427909f3b350698ec5d
#
_entry.id   2d90623a276e2427909f3b350698ec5d
#
_cell.length_a   1.000
_cell.length_b   1.000
_cell.length_c   1.000
_cell.angle_alpha   90.00
_cell.angle_beta   90.00
_cell.angle_gamma   90.00
#
_symmetry.space_group_name_H-M   'P 1'
#
loop_
_entity.id
_entity.type
_entity.pdbx_description
1 polymer ?
#
loop_
_entity_poly.entity_id
_entity_poly.type
_entity_poly.pdbx_seq_one_letter_code
_entity_poly.pdbx_strand_id
1 'polypeptide(L)'
;MMIGYYNGISGIKSGNFGIDVISNDISNINTVGYKSSTAEFKSILYQSLNQTSTSPVTSQIGLGSTSMATSLNFKPGSLQNTDKVFDLAIVGDGFFGLSGINGEQYFTRNGDFSKDVNGDIVNRNGLYLLGTMANLNAIALSPNAEQKLGNLMGNNDKQAFTLQTGTSIELSASTAQTKIHLPDVLFLPSTATTDVSFSGNLDSTINTQTININLDNTKITTAINKEGKTISLNGSLADTPLVQNPNSPNEDVLITIKDANGESITTAAKTDENGNFSLNDFDIRSLNLDGELSIEANVNLKQEVPNTQSFSTDIISPNGNKNILKMEFSKQVPHLDNGTAWNVSATIFSPTNEVISTSNGVLNFNEKGALVSNTLGTLDNDGAELNVNLGTPYDPNTPNSGFDGMRSTGDQNLNLSVNKNGEAEGLLKEYTMNDNCKTDFKIKLLLA
;
A
#
# COMPACT_ATOMS: atom_id res chain seq x y z
N MET A 1 -46.69 -50.11 -56.89
CA MET A 1 -45.51 -50.67 -56.16
C MET A 1 -44.23 -49.82 -56.32
N MET A 2 -44.03 -49.05 -57.38
CA MET A 2 -42.76 -48.26 -57.54
C MET A 2 -42.61 -47.10 -56.55
N ILE A 3 -43.72 -46.41 -56.13
CA ILE A 3 -43.65 -45.25 -55.21
C ILE A 3 -43.08 -45.67 -53.84
N GLY A 4 -43.49 -46.79 -53.26
CA GLY A 4 -42.99 -47.30 -52.00
C GLY A 4 -41.47 -47.61 -52.03
N TYR A 5 -41.01 -48.12 -53.17
CA TYR A 5 -39.59 -48.41 -53.40
C TYR A 5 -38.75 -47.13 -53.44
N TYR A 6 -39.20 -46.11 -54.16
CA TYR A 6 -38.54 -44.81 -54.22
C TYR A 6 -38.58 -44.07 -52.85
N ASN A 7 -39.69 -44.17 -52.11
CA ASN A 7 -39.75 -43.66 -50.75
C ASN A 7 -38.74 -44.34 -49.83
N GLY A 8 -38.60 -45.67 -49.95
CA GLY A 8 -37.60 -46.42 -49.21
C GLY A 8 -36.17 -45.96 -49.53
N ILE A 9 -35.83 -45.80 -50.85
CA ILE A 9 -34.55 -45.31 -51.26
C ILE A 9 -34.27 -43.87 -50.74
N SER A 10 -35.26 -42.98 -50.82
CA SER A 10 -35.12 -41.59 -50.34
C SER A 10 -34.91 -41.57 -48.82
N GLY A 11 -35.59 -42.42 -48.05
CA GLY A 11 -35.41 -42.57 -46.61
C GLY A 11 -34.01 -43.11 -46.24
N ILE A 12 -33.52 -44.11 -47.01
CA ILE A 12 -32.14 -44.61 -46.76
C ILE A 12 -31.10 -43.52 -47.08
N LYS A 13 -31.25 -42.80 -48.18
CA LYS A 13 -30.36 -41.67 -48.55
C LYS A 13 -30.37 -40.58 -47.48
N SER A 14 -31.51 -40.19 -46.98
CA SER A 14 -31.65 -39.19 -45.94
C SER A 14 -31.02 -39.70 -44.60
N GLY A 15 -31.26 -40.98 -44.25
CA GLY A 15 -30.65 -41.61 -43.12
C GLY A 15 -29.13 -41.66 -43.19
N ASN A 16 -28.56 -42.04 -44.33
CA ASN A 16 -27.11 -42.04 -44.57
C ASN A 16 -26.53 -40.64 -44.40
N PHE A 17 -27.19 -39.61 -44.96
CA PHE A 17 -26.77 -38.22 -44.77
C PHE A 17 -26.73 -37.83 -43.28
N GLY A 18 -27.72 -38.26 -42.49
CA GLY A 18 -27.72 -38.01 -41.05
C GLY A 18 -26.57 -38.71 -40.34
N ILE A 19 -26.30 -39.98 -40.76
CA ILE A 19 -25.15 -40.73 -40.20
C ILE A 19 -23.83 -40.09 -40.58
N ASP A 20 -23.66 -39.60 -41.80
CA ASP A 20 -22.43 -38.90 -42.24
C ASP A 20 -22.16 -37.66 -41.39
N VAL A 21 -23.17 -36.87 -41.12
CA VAL A 21 -23.08 -35.69 -40.24
C VAL A 21 -22.66 -36.08 -38.82
N ILE A 22 -23.33 -37.08 -38.23
CA ILE A 22 -22.98 -37.56 -36.87
C ILE A 22 -21.55 -38.15 -36.86
N SER A 23 -21.16 -38.88 -37.90
CA SER A 23 -19.82 -39.49 -37.97
C SER A 23 -18.74 -38.41 -38.04
N ASN A 24 -19.00 -37.31 -38.75
CA ASN A 24 -18.11 -36.16 -38.77
C ASN A 24 -18.00 -35.51 -37.37
N ASP A 25 -19.15 -35.35 -36.66
CA ASP A 25 -19.16 -34.80 -35.29
C ASP A 25 -18.36 -35.70 -34.33
N ILE A 26 -18.52 -37.00 -34.41
CA ILE A 26 -17.77 -37.98 -33.59
C ILE A 26 -16.27 -37.90 -33.91
N SER A 27 -15.90 -37.78 -35.17
CA SER A 27 -14.49 -37.67 -35.58
C SER A 27 -13.82 -36.43 -35.02
N ASN A 28 -14.60 -35.39 -34.74
CA ASN A 28 -14.13 -34.09 -34.20
C ASN A 28 -14.41 -33.89 -32.71
N ILE A 29 -14.75 -34.97 -31.95
CA ILE A 29 -15.09 -34.86 -30.51
C ILE A 29 -13.94 -34.29 -29.68
N ASN A 30 -12.69 -34.48 -30.09
CA ASN A 30 -11.49 -33.97 -29.43
C ASN A 30 -10.96 -32.67 -30.09
N THR A 31 -11.66 -32.11 -31.08
CA THR A 31 -11.23 -30.90 -31.77
C THR A 31 -11.70 -29.68 -30.97
N VAL A 32 -10.74 -28.89 -30.44
CA VAL A 32 -11.05 -27.70 -29.65
C VAL A 32 -11.76 -26.65 -30.50
N GLY A 33 -12.87 -26.14 -30.01
CA GLY A 33 -13.68 -25.11 -30.70
C GLY A 33 -14.56 -25.66 -31.82
N TYR A 34 -14.62 -26.98 -32.03
CA TYR A 34 -15.51 -27.59 -32.99
C TYR A 34 -16.98 -27.31 -32.64
N LYS A 35 -17.80 -27.08 -33.65
CA LYS A 35 -19.27 -26.92 -33.54
C LYS A 35 -19.95 -28.04 -34.30
N SER A 36 -20.74 -28.84 -33.57
CA SER A 36 -21.49 -29.94 -34.15
C SER A 36 -22.52 -29.44 -35.17
N SER A 37 -22.84 -30.28 -36.13
CA SER A 37 -23.83 -30.00 -37.15
C SER A 37 -25.06 -30.88 -36.95
N THR A 38 -26.21 -30.32 -37.19
CA THR A 38 -27.48 -31.07 -37.22
C THR A 38 -27.97 -31.21 -38.65
N ALA A 39 -28.24 -32.42 -39.08
CA ALA A 39 -28.82 -32.63 -40.41
C ALA A 39 -30.30 -32.22 -40.45
N GLU A 40 -30.65 -31.40 -41.41
CA GLU A 40 -32.01 -30.96 -41.64
C GLU A 40 -32.58 -31.66 -42.90
N PHE A 41 -33.84 -32.07 -42.75
CA PHE A 41 -34.56 -32.80 -43.80
C PHE A 41 -35.81 -32.07 -44.19
N LYS A 42 -36.22 -32.23 -45.45
CA LYS A 42 -37.51 -31.77 -45.93
C LYS A 42 -38.28 -32.91 -46.58
N SER A 43 -39.59 -32.86 -46.48
CA SER A 43 -40.46 -33.77 -47.25
C SER A 43 -40.44 -33.44 -48.73
N ILE A 44 -40.43 -34.45 -49.58
CA ILE A 44 -40.63 -34.30 -50.98
C ILE A 44 -42.16 -34.14 -51.19
N LEU A 45 -42.56 -33.39 -52.23
CA LEU A 45 -43.93 -33.07 -52.52
C LEU A 45 -44.89 -34.28 -52.39
N TYR A 46 -46.09 -34.02 -51.97
CA TYR A 46 -47.16 -35.02 -51.92
C TYR A 46 -47.81 -35.16 -53.29
N GLN A 47 -48.14 -36.38 -53.67
CA GLN A 47 -48.93 -36.68 -54.83
C GLN A 47 -50.42 -36.87 -54.42
N SER A 48 -51.32 -36.11 -54.99
CA SER A 48 -52.74 -36.29 -54.80
C SER A 48 -53.26 -37.47 -55.61
N LEU A 49 -53.94 -38.42 -54.90
CA LEU A 49 -54.49 -39.63 -55.51
C LEU A 49 -55.86 -39.44 -56.17
N ASN A 50 -56.64 -38.44 -55.78
CA ASN A 50 -57.95 -38.18 -56.33
C ASN A 50 -58.21 -36.66 -56.40
N GLN A 51 -58.46 -36.18 -57.62
CA GLN A 51 -59.06 -34.88 -57.90
C GLN A 51 -60.54 -35.02 -58.23
N THR A 52 -61.37 -35.27 -57.21
CA THR A 52 -62.83 -35.13 -57.36
C THR A 52 -63.27 -33.93 -56.54
N SER A 53 -64.00 -33.00 -57.23
CA SER A 53 -64.36 -31.67 -56.74
C SER A 53 -65.39 -31.65 -55.59
N THR A 54 -65.67 -32.75 -54.95
CA THR A 54 -66.77 -32.90 -53.94
C THR A 54 -66.37 -33.50 -52.56
N SER A 55 -65.08 -33.77 -52.34
CA SER A 55 -64.68 -34.30 -51.02
C SER A 55 -63.62 -33.38 -50.38
N PRO A 56 -63.86 -32.92 -49.15
CA PRO A 56 -62.90 -32.04 -48.45
C PRO A 56 -61.65 -32.79 -47.92
N VAL A 57 -61.55 -34.09 -48.15
CA VAL A 57 -60.39 -34.90 -47.74
C VAL A 57 -59.65 -35.35 -49.00
N THR A 58 -58.57 -34.67 -49.36
CA THR A 58 -57.66 -35.11 -50.40
C THR A 58 -56.77 -36.23 -49.87
N SER A 59 -56.93 -37.43 -50.43
CA SER A 59 -56.00 -38.55 -50.19
C SER A 59 -54.67 -38.22 -50.85
N GLN A 60 -53.58 -38.01 -50.04
CA GLN A 60 -52.25 -37.68 -50.51
C GLN A 60 -51.27 -38.78 -50.14
N ILE A 61 -50.36 -39.09 -51.04
CA ILE A 61 -49.26 -39.98 -50.77
C ILE A 61 -47.97 -39.15 -50.73
N GLY A 62 -47.20 -39.24 -49.62
CA GLY A 62 -45.89 -38.62 -49.54
C GLY A 62 -44.88 -39.29 -50.42
N LEU A 63 -44.00 -38.54 -51.04
CA LEU A 63 -42.93 -39.03 -51.95
C LEU A 63 -41.58 -39.24 -51.25
N GLY A 64 -41.57 -39.24 -49.91
CA GLY A 64 -40.37 -39.48 -49.12
C GLY A 64 -39.72 -38.19 -48.59
N SER A 65 -38.48 -38.26 -48.17
CA SER A 65 -37.68 -37.16 -47.63
C SER A 65 -36.36 -36.97 -48.35
N THR A 66 -35.83 -35.77 -48.31
CA THR A 66 -34.48 -35.50 -48.83
C THR A 66 -33.75 -34.61 -47.85
N SER A 67 -32.40 -34.67 -47.87
CA SER A 67 -31.57 -33.75 -47.11
C SER A 67 -31.78 -32.32 -47.63
N MET A 68 -31.85 -31.39 -46.71
CA MET A 68 -32.01 -29.97 -47.00
C MET A 68 -30.70 -29.18 -46.78
N ALA A 69 -30.21 -29.23 -45.57
CA ALA A 69 -29.04 -28.46 -45.17
C ALA A 69 -28.43 -29.11 -43.90
N THR A 70 -27.32 -28.55 -43.45
CA THR A 70 -26.80 -28.76 -42.09
C THR A 70 -26.84 -27.43 -41.34
N SER A 71 -27.33 -27.45 -40.14
CA SER A 71 -27.29 -26.29 -39.23
C SER A 71 -26.23 -26.48 -38.15
N LEU A 72 -25.44 -25.44 -37.89
CA LEU A 72 -24.42 -25.46 -36.85
C LEU A 72 -25.04 -25.25 -35.46
N ASN A 73 -24.60 -26.04 -34.50
CA ASN A 73 -25.01 -25.87 -33.11
C ASN A 73 -24.03 -24.96 -32.38
N PHE A 74 -24.45 -23.73 -32.07
CA PHE A 74 -23.63 -22.73 -31.41
C PHE A 74 -23.62 -22.83 -29.87
N LYS A 75 -24.30 -23.79 -29.26
CA LYS A 75 -24.29 -23.96 -27.81
C LYS A 75 -22.87 -24.08 -27.29
N PRO A 76 -22.54 -23.45 -26.14
CA PRO A 76 -21.25 -23.61 -25.49
C PRO A 76 -20.99 -25.08 -25.14
N GLY A 77 -19.74 -25.54 -25.33
CA GLY A 77 -19.26 -26.82 -24.85
C GLY A 77 -18.74 -26.72 -23.39
N SER A 78 -18.20 -27.81 -22.88
CA SER A 78 -17.51 -27.80 -21.61
C SER A 78 -16.18 -27.06 -21.72
N LEU A 79 -15.90 -26.25 -20.69
CA LEU A 79 -14.61 -25.54 -20.57
C LEU A 79 -13.59 -26.45 -19.91
N GLN A 80 -12.37 -26.44 -20.39
CA GLN A 80 -11.21 -27.10 -19.78
C GLN A 80 -10.21 -26.05 -19.34
N ASN A 81 -9.75 -26.16 -18.11
CA ASN A 81 -8.66 -25.33 -17.62
C ASN A 81 -7.33 -25.84 -18.14
N THR A 82 -6.47 -24.91 -18.55
CA THR A 82 -5.12 -25.15 -18.99
C THR A 82 -4.14 -24.29 -18.19
N ASP A 83 -2.86 -24.66 -18.18
CA ASP A 83 -1.80 -23.89 -17.52
C ASP A 83 -1.20 -22.81 -18.43
N LYS A 84 -1.69 -22.65 -19.66
CA LYS A 84 -1.19 -21.65 -20.60
C LYS A 84 -1.94 -20.33 -20.46
N VAL A 85 -1.20 -19.23 -20.33
CA VAL A 85 -1.76 -17.87 -20.11
C VAL A 85 -2.63 -17.40 -21.29
N PHE A 86 -2.32 -17.84 -22.51
CA PHE A 86 -3.00 -17.35 -23.73
C PHE A 86 -4.05 -18.34 -24.25
N ASP A 87 -4.38 -19.38 -23.52
CA ASP A 87 -5.52 -20.23 -23.84
C ASP A 87 -6.81 -19.50 -23.42
N LEU A 88 -7.63 -19.18 -24.39
CA LEU A 88 -8.84 -18.38 -24.22
C LEU A 88 -10.08 -19.18 -24.58
N ALA A 89 -11.18 -18.98 -23.87
CA ALA A 89 -12.46 -19.56 -24.21
C ALA A 89 -13.56 -18.49 -24.18
N ILE A 90 -14.51 -18.58 -25.14
CA ILE A 90 -15.67 -17.69 -25.18
C ILE A 90 -16.85 -18.40 -24.52
N VAL A 91 -17.39 -17.80 -23.45
CA VAL A 91 -18.63 -18.20 -22.79
C VAL A 91 -19.78 -17.42 -23.43
N GLY A 92 -20.70 -18.13 -24.10
CA GLY A 92 -21.78 -17.51 -24.83
C GLY A 92 -21.57 -17.49 -26.35
N ASP A 93 -22.26 -16.61 -27.03
CA ASP A 93 -22.20 -16.48 -28.50
C ASP A 93 -21.05 -15.59 -28.93
N GLY A 94 -20.52 -15.83 -30.13
CA GLY A 94 -19.44 -15.03 -30.72
C GLY A 94 -18.24 -15.89 -31.20
N PHE A 95 -17.23 -15.24 -31.77
CA PHE A 95 -16.01 -15.84 -32.30
C PHE A 95 -14.83 -14.93 -32.01
N PHE A 96 -13.65 -15.53 -31.87
CA PHE A 96 -12.41 -14.76 -31.95
C PHE A 96 -12.23 -14.26 -33.39
N GLY A 97 -12.02 -12.95 -33.54
CA GLY A 97 -11.60 -12.37 -34.82
C GLY A 97 -10.11 -12.57 -35.02
N LEU A 98 -9.75 -13.02 -36.22
CA LEU A 98 -8.36 -13.20 -36.61
C LEU A 98 -8.07 -12.41 -37.87
N SER A 99 -6.83 -11.94 -38.04
CA SER A 99 -6.34 -11.32 -39.26
C SER A 99 -5.18 -12.09 -39.85
N GLY A 100 -5.23 -12.33 -41.14
CA GLY A 100 -4.10 -12.79 -41.92
C GLY A 100 -3.05 -11.70 -42.13
N ILE A 101 -1.89 -12.09 -42.68
CA ILE A 101 -0.77 -11.18 -42.96
C ILE A 101 -1.13 -10.12 -44.01
N ASN A 102 -2.06 -10.44 -44.94
CA ASN A 102 -2.54 -9.55 -45.98
C ASN A 102 -3.82 -8.78 -45.59
N GLY A 103 -4.27 -8.93 -44.32
CA GLY A 103 -5.48 -8.26 -43.82
C GLY A 103 -6.79 -9.03 -44.00
N GLU A 104 -6.73 -10.29 -44.48
CA GLU A 104 -7.92 -11.13 -44.53
C GLU A 104 -8.44 -11.41 -43.14
N GLN A 105 -9.77 -11.42 -42.95
CA GLN A 105 -10.42 -11.68 -41.68
C GLN A 105 -10.94 -13.10 -41.61
N TYR A 106 -10.66 -13.75 -40.51
CA TYR A 106 -11.12 -15.09 -40.16
C TYR A 106 -11.79 -15.10 -38.80
N PHE A 107 -12.60 -16.12 -38.54
CA PHE A 107 -13.28 -16.30 -37.28
C PHE A 107 -13.07 -17.71 -36.77
N THR A 108 -12.76 -17.83 -35.48
CA THR A 108 -12.53 -19.13 -34.83
C THR A 108 -13.12 -19.20 -33.44
N ARG A 109 -13.43 -20.42 -32.98
CA ARG A 109 -13.74 -20.70 -31.58
C ARG A 109 -12.56 -21.38 -30.86
N ASN A 110 -11.53 -21.75 -31.59
CA ASN A 110 -10.31 -22.29 -31.00
C ASN A 110 -9.52 -21.14 -30.37
N GLY A 111 -9.31 -21.21 -29.07
CA GLY A 111 -8.61 -20.20 -28.28
C GLY A 111 -7.18 -20.57 -27.91
N ASP A 112 -6.54 -21.52 -28.58
CA ASP A 112 -5.14 -21.87 -28.39
C ASP A 112 -4.26 -20.83 -29.11
N PHE A 113 -3.86 -19.82 -28.34
CA PHE A 113 -3.01 -18.73 -28.81
C PHE A 113 -1.64 -18.77 -28.19
N SER A 114 -0.68 -18.09 -28.80
CA SER A 114 0.68 -17.89 -28.30
C SER A 114 1.17 -16.51 -28.68
N LYS A 115 2.16 -16.02 -27.96
CA LYS A 115 2.87 -14.78 -28.29
C LYS A 115 3.99 -15.13 -29.27
N ASP A 116 4.09 -14.39 -30.36
CA ASP A 116 5.17 -14.52 -31.32
C ASP A 116 6.41 -13.71 -30.90
N VAL A 117 7.49 -13.77 -31.72
CA VAL A 117 8.75 -13.07 -31.46
C VAL A 117 8.58 -11.54 -31.47
N ASN A 118 7.56 -11.03 -32.18
CA ASN A 118 7.30 -9.60 -32.29
C ASN A 118 6.39 -9.10 -31.15
N GLY A 119 5.89 -9.97 -30.30
CA GLY A 119 4.95 -9.61 -29.26
C GLY A 119 3.48 -9.69 -29.65
N ASP A 120 3.17 -10.12 -30.87
CA ASP A 120 1.81 -10.27 -31.35
C ASP A 120 1.18 -11.58 -30.89
N ILE A 121 -0.11 -11.58 -30.58
CA ILE A 121 -0.84 -12.79 -30.23
C ILE A 121 -1.31 -13.49 -31.47
N VAL A 122 -0.84 -14.71 -31.68
CA VAL A 122 -1.11 -15.50 -32.88
C VAL A 122 -1.67 -16.89 -32.52
N ASN A 123 -2.44 -17.46 -33.44
CA ASN A 123 -2.84 -18.86 -33.38
C ASN A 123 -1.76 -19.77 -33.98
N ARG A 124 -1.94 -21.10 -33.91
CA ARG A 124 -1.00 -22.07 -34.52
C ARG A 124 -0.79 -21.93 -36.03
N ASN A 125 -1.70 -21.28 -36.72
CA ASN A 125 -1.61 -21.05 -38.16
C ASN A 125 -0.94 -19.70 -38.51
N GLY A 126 -0.44 -18.96 -37.52
CA GLY A 126 0.20 -17.66 -37.74
C GLY A 126 -0.79 -16.51 -38.00
N LEU A 127 -2.08 -16.69 -37.71
CA LEU A 127 -3.09 -15.63 -37.82
C LEU A 127 -3.12 -14.81 -36.53
N TYR A 128 -3.15 -13.49 -36.67
CA TYR A 128 -3.13 -12.53 -35.56
C TYR A 128 -4.50 -12.41 -34.90
N LEU A 129 -4.54 -12.48 -33.56
CA LEU A 129 -5.76 -12.22 -32.80
C LEU A 129 -6.11 -10.73 -32.85
N LEU A 130 -7.37 -10.46 -33.19
CA LEU A 130 -7.93 -9.09 -33.22
C LEU A 130 -8.61 -8.77 -31.88
N GLY A 131 -8.41 -7.54 -31.43
CA GLY A 131 -9.04 -7.00 -30.24
C GLY A 131 -8.88 -5.49 -30.13
N THR A 132 -9.39 -4.94 -29.06
CA THR A 132 -9.20 -3.52 -28.73
C THR A 132 -8.08 -3.42 -27.70
N MET A 133 -7.06 -2.66 -28.01
CA MET A 133 -5.93 -2.44 -27.12
C MET A 133 -6.03 -1.07 -26.44
N ALA A 134 -5.54 -1.00 -25.18
CA ALA A 134 -5.25 0.29 -24.58
C ALA A 134 -4.18 1.02 -25.39
N ASN A 135 -4.26 2.35 -25.44
CA ASN A 135 -3.21 3.15 -26.05
C ASN A 135 -1.92 2.97 -25.23
N LEU A 136 -0.92 2.40 -25.87
CA LEU A 136 0.43 2.32 -25.34
C LEU A 136 1.18 3.58 -25.80
N ASN A 137 1.63 4.39 -24.83
CA ASN A 137 2.48 5.52 -25.13
C ASN A 137 3.94 5.11 -25.00
N ALA A 138 4.73 5.40 -26.03
CA ALA A 138 6.19 5.29 -25.90
C ALA A 138 6.69 6.35 -24.92
N ILE A 139 7.48 5.96 -23.95
CA ILE A 139 8.06 6.85 -22.95
C ILE A 139 9.59 6.73 -22.94
N ALA A 140 10.24 7.84 -22.59
CA ALA A 140 11.66 7.81 -22.25
C ALA A 140 11.81 7.17 -20.87
N LEU A 141 12.73 6.23 -20.75
CA LEU A 141 13.07 5.64 -19.45
C LEU A 141 13.81 6.65 -18.58
N SER A 142 13.60 6.57 -17.27
CA SER A 142 14.45 7.27 -16.32
C SER A 142 15.88 6.70 -16.39
N PRO A 143 16.92 7.47 -16.05
CA PRO A 143 18.31 6.97 -16.03
C PRO A 143 18.47 5.70 -15.16
N ASN A 144 17.75 5.61 -14.06
CA ASN A 144 17.73 4.43 -13.18
C ASN A 144 17.08 3.22 -13.85
N ALA A 145 15.99 3.43 -14.57
CA ALA A 145 15.31 2.38 -15.32
C ALA A 145 16.17 1.90 -16.49
N GLU A 146 16.85 2.79 -17.21
CA GLU A 146 17.80 2.44 -18.27
C GLU A 146 18.93 1.56 -17.75
N GLN A 147 19.49 1.89 -16.60
CA GLN A 147 20.56 1.10 -15.98
C GLN A 147 20.08 -0.30 -15.57
N LYS A 148 18.89 -0.41 -14.98
CA LYS A 148 18.29 -1.70 -14.57
C LYS A 148 17.87 -2.55 -15.76
N LEU A 149 17.35 -1.92 -16.82
CA LEU A 149 16.84 -2.57 -18.03
C LEU A 149 17.92 -2.89 -19.06
N GLY A 150 19.01 -2.15 -19.07
CA GLY A 150 20.07 -2.29 -20.09
C GLY A 150 20.63 -3.71 -20.25
N ASN A 151 20.48 -4.55 -19.23
CA ASN A 151 20.85 -5.96 -19.26
C ASN A 151 19.71 -6.91 -19.71
N LEU A 152 18.48 -6.44 -19.73
CA LEU A 152 17.28 -7.23 -20.06
C LEU A 152 16.77 -6.94 -21.46
N MET A 153 17.03 -5.75 -21.97
CA MET A 153 16.65 -5.37 -23.33
C MET A 153 17.77 -5.73 -24.30
N GLY A 154 17.47 -6.64 -25.23
CA GLY A 154 18.35 -6.88 -26.38
C GLY A 154 18.60 -5.59 -27.16
N ASN A 155 19.71 -5.51 -27.89
CA ASN A 155 20.21 -4.28 -28.57
C ASN A 155 19.24 -3.65 -29.58
N ASN A 156 18.10 -4.25 -29.91
CA ASN A 156 17.24 -3.81 -31.02
C ASN A 156 15.94 -3.12 -30.62
N ASP A 157 15.46 -3.23 -29.36
CA ASP A 157 14.20 -2.63 -28.96
C ASP A 157 14.29 -1.95 -27.57
N LYS A 158 14.90 -0.76 -27.58
CA LYS A 158 14.96 0.11 -26.38
C LYS A 158 13.69 0.94 -26.16
N GLN A 159 12.54 0.50 -26.69
CA GLN A 159 11.31 1.25 -26.56
C GLN A 159 10.49 0.71 -25.40
N ALA A 160 10.40 1.50 -24.35
CA ALA A 160 9.48 1.23 -23.25
C ALA A 160 8.12 1.83 -23.56
N PHE A 161 7.08 1.13 -23.14
CA PHE A 161 5.70 1.56 -23.26
C PHE A 161 5.10 1.71 -21.87
N THR A 162 4.22 2.68 -21.71
CA THR A 162 3.38 2.82 -20.53
C THR A 162 1.91 2.75 -20.91
N LEU A 163 1.11 2.23 -19.99
CA LEU A 163 -0.34 2.35 -20.10
C LEU A 163 -0.76 3.78 -19.74
N GLN A 164 -1.61 4.37 -20.58
CA GLN A 164 -2.21 5.64 -20.24
C GLN A 164 -3.19 5.43 -19.07
N THR A 165 -2.82 5.88 -17.88
CA THR A 165 -3.68 5.81 -16.70
C THR A 165 -4.92 6.68 -16.87
N GLY A 166 -6.09 6.14 -16.52
CA GLY A 166 -7.35 6.90 -16.47
C GLY A 166 -8.22 6.85 -17.71
N THR A 167 -7.84 6.15 -18.77
CA THR A 167 -8.73 5.90 -19.90
C THR A 167 -9.47 4.58 -19.73
N SER A 168 -10.77 4.64 -19.46
CA SER A 168 -11.65 3.49 -19.68
C SER A 168 -11.77 3.27 -21.19
N ILE A 169 -11.45 2.06 -21.65
CA ILE A 169 -11.72 1.68 -23.04
C ILE A 169 -13.20 1.35 -23.12
N GLU A 170 -13.98 2.28 -23.67
CA GLU A 170 -15.38 1.98 -24.00
C GLU A 170 -15.42 1.15 -25.26
N LEU A 171 -15.86 -0.11 -25.14
CA LEU A 171 -16.11 -0.98 -26.28
C LEU A 171 -17.43 -0.56 -26.93
N SER A 172 -17.36 0.15 -28.05
CA SER A 172 -18.51 0.41 -28.89
C SER A 172 -18.50 -0.52 -30.12
N ALA A 173 -19.67 -0.76 -30.71
CA ALA A 173 -19.80 -1.55 -31.93
C ALA A 173 -19.01 -0.97 -33.13
N SER A 174 -18.59 0.30 -33.04
CA SER A 174 -17.80 1.00 -34.03
C SER A 174 -16.29 1.01 -33.75
N THR A 175 -15.83 0.40 -32.66
CA THR A 175 -14.41 0.37 -32.33
C THR A 175 -13.66 -0.55 -33.29
N ALA A 176 -12.73 0.00 -34.07
CA ALA A 176 -11.90 -0.79 -34.97
C ALA A 176 -11.04 -1.77 -34.16
N GLN A 177 -11.15 -3.07 -34.46
CA GLN A 177 -10.30 -4.07 -33.89
C GLN A 177 -8.93 -4.05 -34.57
N THR A 178 -7.89 -4.10 -33.78
CA THR A 178 -6.48 -4.16 -34.22
C THR A 178 -5.84 -5.44 -33.75
N LYS A 179 -4.67 -5.76 -34.29
CA LYS A 179 -3.86 -6.86 -33.80
C LYS A 179 -3.51 -6.62 -32.33
N ILE A 180 -3.68 -7.64 -31.50
CA ILE A 180 -3.26 -7.57 -30.11
C ILE A 180 -1.75 -7.74 -30.05
N HIS A 181 -1.06 -6.68 -29.64
CA HIS A 181 0.39 -6.63 -29.46
C HIS A 181 0.72 -6.46 -27.98
N LEU A 182 1.51 -7.36 -27.43
CA LEU A 182 1.98 -7.32 -26.03
C LEU A 182 3.48 -7.04 -26.03
N PRO A 183 3.91 -5.82 -25.70
CA PRO A 183 5.34 -5.48 -25.67
C PRO A 183 6.07 -6.35 -24.65
N ASP A 184 7.33 -6.69 -24.93
CA ASP A 184 8.16 -7.48 -24.03
C ASP A 184 8.45 -6.73 -22.74
N VAL A 185 8.49 -5.43 -22.82
CA VAL A 185 8.73 -4.54 -21.68
C VAL A 185 7.60 -3.53 -21.58
N LEU A 186 6.82 -3.63 -20.53
CA LEU A 186 5.88 -2.60 -20.13
C LEU A 186 6.42 -1.95 -18.86
N PHE A 187 6.68 -0.66 -18.95
CA PHE A 187 7.24 0.14 -17.88
C PHE A 187 6.17 1.03 -17.27
N LEU A 188 6.05 1.00 -15.95
CA LEU A 188 5.24 1.96 -15.22
C LEU A 188 6.17 3.01 -14.64
N PRO A 189 6.06 4.28 -15.06
CA PRO A 189 6.87 5.35 -14.50
C PRO A 189 6.52 5.55 -13.02
N SER A 190 7.51 5.97 -12.23
CA SER A 190 7.29 6.32 -10.84
C SER A 190 6.30 7.49 -10.72
N THR A 191 5.49 7.44 -9.68
CA THR A 191 4.64 8.56 -9.26
C THR A 191 5.21 9.12 -7.96
N ALA A 192 5.53 10.41 -7.94
CA ALA A 192 6.06 11.04 -6.75
C ALA A 192 5.09 10.96 -5.58
N THR A 193 5.63 10.74 -4.38
CA THR A 193 4.85 10.83 -3.15
C THR A 193 4.63 12.30 -2.81
N THR A 194 3.38 12.73 -2.76
CA THR A 194 2.94 14.08 -2.41
C THR A 194 2.21 14.14 -1.07
N ASP A 195 1.69 13.01 -0.63
CA ASP A 195 0.93 12.92 0.61
C ASP A 195 1.34 11.68 1.39
N VAL A 196 1.64 11.88 2.67
CA VAL A 196 1.89 10.82 3.63
C VAL A 196 1.07 11.10 4.88
N SER A 197 0.28 10.15 5.33
CA SER A 197 -0.49 10.23 6.56
C SER A 197 0.03 9.27 7.60
N PHE A 198 0.18 9.75 8.81
CA PHE A 198 0.55 8.97 9.97
C PHE A 198 -0.60 8.92 10.96
N SER A 199 -0.86 7.76 11.52
CA SER A 199 -1.75 7.58 12.65
C SER A 199 -1.12 6.66 13.68
N GLY A 200 -1.26 7.00 14.95
CA GLY A 200 -0.65 6.25 16.04
C GLY A 200 -0.73 6.98 17.36
N ASN A 201 -0.07 6.44 18.39
CA ASN A 201 -0.04 7.03 19.71
C ASN A 201 1.37 7.48 20.09
N LEU A 202 1.47 8.69 20.63
CA LEU A 202 2.66 9.23 21.27
C LEU A 202 2.51 9.02 22.79
N ASP A 203 3.44 8.29 23.42
CA ASP A 203 3.39 7.98 24.83
C ASP A 203 3.52 9.24 25.68
N SER A 204 2.42 9.64 26.31
CA SER A 204 2.35 10.83 27.15
C SER A 204 2.81 10.62 28.60
N THR A 205 3.26 9.42 28.96
CA THR A 205 3.70 9.15 30.33
C THR A 205 4.81 10.10 30.77
N ILE A 206 4.80 10.42 32.07
CA ILE A 206 5.82 11.28 32.64
C ILE A 206 7.00 10.39 33.02
N ASN A 207 8.11 10.57 32.31
CA ASN A 207 9.37 9.92 32.68
C ASN A 207 10.23 10.89 33.48
N THR A 208 10.83 10.40 34.52
CA THR A 208 11.72 11.19 35.39
C THR A 208 13.07 10.50 35.52
N GLN A 209 14.12 11.31 35.54
CA GLN A 209 15.46 10.89 35.94
C GLN A 209 15.85 11.56 37.26
N THR A 210 16.64 10.88 38.06
CA THR A 210 17.21 11.49 39.25
C THR A 210 18.53 12.17 38.88
N ILE A 211 18.62 13.45 39.15
CA ILE A 211 19.83 14.24 38.97
C ILE A 211 20.41 14.56 40.35
N ASN A 212 21.69 14.28 40.53
CA ASN A 212 22.42 14.72 41.71
C ASN A 212 23.06 16.09 41.45
N ILE A 213 22.70 17.07 42.26
CA ILE A 213 23.20 18.43 42.14
C ILE A 213 24.01 18.75 43.41
N ASN A 214 25.27 19.14 43.18
CA ASN A 214 26.10 19.71 44.22
C ASN A 214 25.77 21.19 44.37
N LEU A 215 25.39 21.59 45.57
CA LEU A 215 25.11 23.00 45.88
C LEU A 215 26.42 23.77 46.04
N ASP A 216 26.45 24.97 45.50
CA ASP A 216 27.57 25.89 45.68
C ASP A 216 27.65 26.32 47.14
N ASN A 217 28.82 26.13 47.76
CA ASN A 217 29.08 26.48 49.16
C ASN A 217 28.80 27.95 49.47
N THR A 218 28.83 28.83 48.49
CA THR A 218 28.47 30.27 48.63
C THR A 218 26.99 30.48 48.96
N LYS A 219 26.16 29.49 48.70
CA LYS A 219 24.71 29.53 49.01
C LYS A 219 24.35 28.86 50.32
N ILE A 220 25.34 28.40 51.07
CA ILE A 220 25.18 27.75 52.39
C ILE A 220 25.78 28.65 53.44
N THR A 221 24.98 29.12 54.35
CA THR A 221 25.45 29.88 55.52
C THR A 221 25.58 28.92 56.70
N THR A 222 26.72 28.98 57.39
CA THR A 222 27.05 28.09 58.48
C THR A 222 27.37 28.87 59.74
N ALA A 223 26.93 28.33 60.88
CA ALA A 223 27.26 28.84 62.23
C ALA A 223 27.77 27.63 63.06
N ILE A 224 29.04 27.66 63.45
CA ILE A 224 29.69 26.60 64.24
C ILE A 224 29.79 27.02 65.69
N ASN A 225 29.20 26.27 66.59
CA ASN A 225 29.37 26.41 68.04
C ASN A 225 30.46 25.41 68.53
N LYS A 226 31.68 25.92 68.65
CA LYS A 226 32.83 25.08 69.10
C LYS A 226 32.69 24.59 70.51
N GLU A 227 32.06 25.36 71.44
CA GLU A 227 31.86 24.98 72.82
C GLU A 227 30.78 23.89 72.92
N GLY A 228 29.68 24.04 72.24
CA GLY A 228 28.59 23.07 72.16
C GLY A 228 28.84 21.91 71.21
N LYS A 229 29.89 21.96 70.40
CA LYS A 229 30.22 20.99 69.34
C LYS A 229 29.04 20.70 68.44
N THR A 230 28.36 21.80 68.05
CA THR A 230 27.22 21.76 67.12
C THR A 230 27.45 22.68 65.92
N ILE A 231 26.76 22.38 64.79
CA ILE A 231 26.72 23.22 63.62
C ILE A 231 25.26 23.50 63.26
N SER A 232 25.01 24.74 62.92
CA SER A 232 23.76 25.14 62.28
C SER A 232 24.07 25.63 60.88
N LEU A 233 23.28 25.23 59.89
CA LEU A 233 23.43 25.65 58.50
C LEU A 233 22.08 25.96 57.90
N ASN A 234 22.08 26.91 56.98
CA ASN A 234 20.92 27.25 56.15
C ASN A 234 21.39 27.35 54.71
N GLY A 235 20.58 26.86 53.78
CA GLY A 235 20.82 26.92 52.34
C GLY A 235 19.52 27.02 51.57
N SER A 236 19.65 27.30 50.27
CA SER A 236 18.52 27.39 49.39
C SER A 236 18.82 26.74 48.04
N LEU A 237 17.86 26.02 47.50
CA LEU A 237 17.84 25.51 46.14
C LEU A 237 17.38 26.56 45.13
N ALA A 238 16.83 27.69 45.57
CA ALA A 238 16.43 28.79 44.71
C ALA A 238 17.63 29.24 43.85
N ASP A 239 17.42 29.54 42.57
CA ASP A 239 18.46 29.91 41.62
C ASP A 239 19.48 28.81 41.22
N THR A 240 19.17 27.56 41.54
CA THR A 240 20.00 26.45 41.01
C THR A 240 19.63 26.22 39.54
N PRO A 241 20.55 26.38 38.56
CA PRO A 241 20.22 26.46 37.14
C PRO A 241 19.52 25.24 36.51
N LEU A 242 19.53 24.11 37.23
CA LEU A 242 18.95 22.85 36.75
C LEU A 242 17.64 22.48 37.46
N VAL A 243 17.15 23.27 38.38
CA VAL A 243 15.89 23.02 39.10
C VAL A 243 14.74 23.66 38.34
N GLN A 244 13.99 22.87 37.59
CA GLN A 244 12.82 23.34 36.85
C GLN A 244 11.63 23.72 37.75
N ASN A 245 11.60 23.20 38.99
CA ASN A 245 10.64 23.57 40.00
C ASN A 245 11.35 23.79 41.33
N PRO A 246 11.80 25.04 41.61
CA PRO A 246 12.51 25.35 42.87
C PRO A 246 11.64 25.17 44.12
N ASN A 247 10.34 24.96 43.96
CA ASN A 247 9.37 24.88 45.03
C ASN A 247 8.92 23.43 45.31
N SER A 248 9.78 22.42 45.10
CA SER A 248 9.48 21.05 45.55
C SER A 248 9.67 20.94 47.04
N PRO A 249 8.59 20.96 47.87
CA PRO A 249 8.72 20.76 49.29
C PRO A 249 9.12 19.30 49.60
N ASN A 250 9.85 19.12 50.70
CA ASN A 250 10.28 17.81 51.23
C ASN A 250 11.37 17.07 50.44
N GLU A 251 12.13 17.74 49.57
CA GLU A 251 13.32 17.13 48.98
C GLU A 251 14.41 16.94 50.08
N ASP A 252 15.10 15.81 50.01
CA ASP A 252 16.16 15.50 50.93
C ASP A 252 17.49 16.07 50.39
N VAL A 253 18.02 17.09 51.09
CA VAL A 253 19.36 17.64 50.86
C VAL A 253 20.33 16.86 51.74
N LEU A 254 21.23 16.08 51.13
CA LEU A 254 22.26 15.32 51.80
C LEU A 254 23.44 16.23 52.09
N ILE A 255 23.71 16.47 53.37
CA ILE A 255 24.77 17.35 53.83
C ILE A 255 25.88 16.50 54.39
N THR A 256 27.08 16.64 53.83
CA THR A 256 28.32 15.98 54.32
C THR A 256 29.26 17.04 54.86
N ILE A 257 29.60 16.91 56.13
CA ILE A 257 30.54 17.78 56.83
C ILE A 257 31.83 16.98 57.03
N LYS A 258 32.94 17.50 56.52
CA LYS A 258 34.27 16.88 56.66
C LYS A 258 35.21 17.77 57.43
N ASP A 259 36.04 17.21 58.28
CA ASP A 259 37.14 17.89 58.95
C ASP A 259 38.45 17.87 58.15
N ALA A 260 39.45 18.58 58.63
CA ALA A 260 40.76 18.65 58.01
C ALA A 260 41.51 17.31 57.96
N ASN A 261 41.11 16.31 58.73
CA ASN A 261 41.69 14.98 58.74
C ASN A 261 40.99 14.01 57.80
N GLY A 262 39.87 14.45 57.16
CA GLY A 262 39.09 13.65 56.25
C GLY A 262 37.97 12.84 56.90
N GLU A 263 37.79 12.94 58.25
CA GLU A 263 36.63 12.37 58.94
C GLU A 263 35.38 13.12 58.51
N SER A 264 34.26 12.40 58.31
CA SER A 264 33.02 13.00 57.81
C SER A 264 31.78 12.50 58.50
N ILE A 265 30.80 13.38 58.62
CA ILE A 265 29.45 13.04 59.05
C ILE A 265 28.49 13.45 57.95
N THR A 266 27.55 12.57 57.61
CA THR A 266 26.51 12.87 56.64
C THR A 266 25.14 12.87 57.33
N THR A 267 24.36 13.87 57.04
CA THR A 267 22.97 14.03 57.49
C THR A 267 22.07 14.54 56.36
N ALA A 268 20.76 14.53 56.54
CA ALA A 268 19.81 15.06 55.60
C ALA A 268 18.98 16.16 56.22
N ALA A 269 18.74 17.22 55.44
CA ALA A 269 17.77 18.26 55.76
C ALA A 269 16.66 18.30 54.69
N LYS A 270 15.44 18.61 55.12
CA LYS A 270 14.33 18.71 54.16
C LYS A 270 14.12 20.15 53.72
N THR A 271 13.74 20.30 52.43
CA THR A 271 13.39 21.61 51.91
C THR A 271 11.98 22.03 52.30
N ASP A 272 11.79 23.34 52.46
CA ASP A 272 10.49 23.97 52.60
C ASP A 272 9.80 24.28 51.25
N GLU A 273 8.64 24.89 51.26
CA GLU A 273 7.88 25.29 50.05
C GLU A 273 8.61 26.32 49.18
N ASN A 274 9.64 26.98 49.70
CA ASN A 274 10.46 27.97 48.96
C ASN A 274 11.81 27.36 48.51
N GLY A 275 12.02 26.05 48.75
CA GLY A 275 13.27 25.39 48.42
C GLY A 275 14.41 25.66 49.42
N ASN A 276 14.13 26.25 50.56
CA ASN A 276 15.12 26.47 51.64
C ASN A 276 15.21 25.26 52.53
N PHE A 277 16.41 24.99 53.03
CA PHE A 277 16.65 23.94 53.99
C PHE A 277 17.46 24.45 55.14
N SER A 278 17.26 23.89 56.33
CA SER A 278 18.00 24.26 57.52
C SER A 278 18.35 23.02 58.37
N LEU A 279 19.48 23.08 58.98
CA LEU A 279 19.93 22.13 59.96
C LEU A 279 20.34 22.91 61.23
N ASN A 280 19.65 22.68 62.34
CA ASN A 280 19.88 23.44 63.55
C ASN A 280 20.54 22.56 64.61
N ASP A 281 21.61 23.10 65.26
CA ASP A 281 22.33 22.48 66.37
C ASP A 281 22.70 21.02 66.13
N PHE A 282 23.12 20.69 64.92
CA PHE A 282 23.52 19.31 64.57
C PHE A 282 24.84 18.97 65.24
N ASP A 283 24.90 17.80 65.89
CA ASP A 283 26.04 17.32 66.68
C ASP A 283 27.22 16.90 65.79
N ILE A 284 28.37 17.56 65.98
CA ILE A 284 29.62 17.32 65.25
C ILE A 284 30.78 16.91 66.18
N ARG A 285 30.45 16.33 67.30
CA ARG A 285 31.49 15.92 68.35
C ARG A 285 32.49 14.92 67.79
N SER A 286 32.17 14.16 66.77
CA SER A 286 33.09 13.17 66.18
C SER A 286 34.12 13.79 65.24
N LEU A 287 33.97 15.07 64.84
CA LEU A 287 34.89 15.77 63.97
C LEU A 287 35.93 16.59 64.76
N ASN A 288 37.10 16.74 64.15
CA ASN A 288 38.12 17.64 64.70
C ASN A 288 37.77 19.10 64.34
N LEU A 289 37.52 19.94 65.36
CA LEU A 289 37.11 21.32 65.21
C LEU A 289 38.28 22.32 65.26
N ASP A 290 39.53 21.85 65.35
CA ASP A 290 40.75 22.70 65.35
C ASP A 290 41.12 23.22 63.94
N GLY A 291 40.58 22.57 62.89
CA GLY A 291 40.77 22.95 61.50
C GLY A 291 39.49 23.55 60.81
N GLU A 292 39.61 23.85 59.53
CA GLU A 292 38.44 24.22 58.72
C GLU A 292 37.56 23.00 58.45
N LEU A 293 36.25 23.18 58.55
CA LEU A 293 35.27 22.19 58.14
C LEU A 293 34.86 22.45 56.68
N SER A 294 34.93 21.42 55.88
CA SER A 294 34.37 21.44 54.52
C SER A 294 32.94 20.93 54.53
N ILE A 295 32.03 21.64 53.88
CA ILE A 295 30.62 21.30 53.82
C ILE A 295 30.24 21.08 52.38
N GLU A 296 29.74 19.91 52.07
CA GLU A 296 29.17 19.56 50.76
C GLU A 296 27.67 19.28 50.95
N ALA A 297 26.83 19.93 50.16
CA ALA A 297 25.40 19.65 50.16
C ALA A 297 24.98 19.17 48.77
N ASN A 298 24.37 18.01 48.73
CA ASN A 298 23.90 17.36 47.53
C ASN A 298 22.40 17.15 47.60
N VAL A 299 21.70 17.39 46.50
CA VAL A 299 20.28 17.09 46.39
C VAL A 299 20.03 16.16 45.21
N ASN A 300 19.19 15.17 45.42
CA ASN A 300 18.70 14.29 44.37
C ASN A 300 17.33 14.77 43.92
N LEU A 301 17.28 15.44 42.81
CA LEU A 301 16.02 15.98 42.23
C LEU A 301 15.51 15.02 41.13
N LYS A 302 14.20 14.87 41.13
CA LYS A 302 13.54 14.21 40.01
C LYS A 302 13.27 15.26 38.92
N GLN A 303 13.90 15.08 37.77
CA GLN A 303 13.68 15.92 36.62
C GLN A 303 12.91 15.15 35.55
N GLU A 304 11.87 15.75 34.98
CA GLU A 304 11.20 15.18 33.83
C GLU A 304 12.15 15.13 32.63
N VAL A 305 12.13 14.02 31.92
CA VAL A 305 12.86 13.84 30.67
C VAL A 305 11.86 13.66 29.53
N PRO A 306 12.14 14.26 28.35
CA PRO A 306 11.23 14.13 27.23
C PRO A 306 11.18 12.68 26.72
N ASN A 307 9.97 12.19 26.48
CA ASN A 307 9.78 10.99 25.67
C ASN A 307 10.13 11.32 24.24
N THR A 308 10.89 10.46 23.57
CA THR A 308 11.26 10.61 22.17
C THR A 308 10.82 9.39 21.39
N GLN A 309 10.26 9.62 20.20
CA GLN A 309 9.84 8.56 19.30
C GLN A 309 10.24 8.92 17.87
N SER A 310 10.67 7.94 17.10
CA SER A 310 11.06 8.15 15.71
C SER A 310 10.42 7.11 14.80
N PHE A 311 10.01 7.55 13.61
CA PHE A 311 9.42 6.72 12.59
C PHE A 311 10.06 7.02 11.26
N SER A 312 10.15 6.04 10.37
CA SER A 312 10.63 6.24 9.02
C SER A 312 9.77 5.48 8.02
N THR A 313 9.61 6.07 6.84
CA THR A 313 8.95 5.44 5.71
C THR A 313 9.64 5.83 4.41
N ASP A 314 9.62 4.91 3.45
CA ASP A 314 10.10 5.21 2.11
C ASP A 314 9.11 6.10 1.38
N ILE A 315 9.59 7.05 0.61
CA ILE A 315 8.81 7.91 -0.28
C ILE A 315 9.49 7.95 -1.66
N ILE A 316 8.72 8.23 -2.68
CA ILE A 316 9.22 8.27 -4.05
C ILE A 316 9.37 9.73 -4.49
N SER A 317 10.55 10.09 -5.00
CA SER A 317 10.79 11.41 -5.57
C SER A 317 10.26 11.51 -7.02
N PRO A 318 10.11 12.71 -7.59
CA PRO A 318 9.75 12.88 -9.01
C PRO A 318 10.71 12.17 -9.98
N ASN A 319 11.96 12.02 -9.58
CA ASN A 319 13.01 11.35 -10.38
C ASN A 319 12.98 9.82 -10.23
N GLY A 320 12.00 9.26 -9.48
CA GLY A 320 11.91 7.82 -9.21
C GLY A 320 12.85 7.30 -8.13
N ASN A 321 13.60 8.19 -7.44
CA ASN A 321 14.47 7.79 -6.34
C ASN A 321 13.63 7.43 -5.11
N LYS A 322 14.10 6.44 -4.37
CA LYS A 322 13.50 6.00 -3.13
C LYS A 322 14.12 6.76 -1.96
N ASN A 323 13.49 7.86 -1.56
CA ASN A 323 13.92 8.67 -0.43
C ASN A 323 13.32 8.12 0.88
N ILE A 324 13.87 8.53 2.01
CA ILE A 324 13.40 8.12 3.34
C ILE A 324 12.89 9.36 4.07
N LEU A 325 11.60 9.36 4.42
CA LEU A 325 11.02 10.33 5.33
C LEU A 325 11.19 9.82 6.76
N LYS A 326 11.95 10.55 7.58
CA LYS A 326 12.12 10.30 9.01
C LYS A 326 11.33 11.34 9.81
N MET A 327 10.49 10.87 10.71
CA MET A 327 9.73 11.68 11.65
C MET A 327 10.30 11.47 13.05
N GLU A 328 10.61 12.53 13.75
CA GLU A 328 11.08 12.51 15.13
C GLU A 328 10.15 13.35 15.99
N PHE A 329 9.70 12.76 17.09
CA PHE A 329 8.80 13.39 18.05
C PHE A 329 9.51 13.45 19.40
N SER A 330 9.47 14.60 20.05
CA SER A 330 10.01 14.81 21.39
C SER A 330 9.00 15.55 22.25
N LYS A 331 8.54 14.90 23.32
CA LYS A 331 7.60 15.50 24.28
C LYS A 331 8.23 16.73 24.92
N GLN A 332 7.50 17.83 24.98
CA GLN A 332 7.94 18.99 25.73
C GLN A 332 7.81 18.74 27.22
N VAL A 333 8.80 19.18 27.97
CA VAL A 333 8.85 19.14 29.44
C VAL A 333 9.05 20.56 29.99
N PRO A 334 8.47 20.89 31.15
CA PRO A 334 7.63 20.05 32.01
C PRO A 334 6.27 19.71 31.41
N HIS A 335 5.65 18.64 31.91
CA HIS A 335 4.30 18.25 31.53
C HIS A 335 3.30 19.38 31.76
N LEU A 336 2.40 19.61 30.79
CA LEU A 336 1.37 20.64 30.89
C LEU A 336 0.11 20.09 31.59
N ASP A 337 -0.49 20.88 32.47
CA ASP A 337 -1.71 20.47 33.21
C ASP A 337 -2.92 20.21 32.28
N ASN A 338 -2.96 20.84 31.12
CA ASN A 338 -4.11 20.80 30.18
C ASN A 338 -3.83 20.00 28.89
N GLY A 339 -2.93 19.02 28.93
CA GLY A 339 -2.60 18.19 27.79
C GLY A 339 -1.10 18.05 27.55
N THR A 340 -0.70 17.68 26.34
CA THR A 340 0.71 17.46 25.98
C THR A 340 1.10 18.24 24.76
N ALA A 341 2.33 18.71 24.74
CA ALA A 341 2.94 19.31 23.54
C ALA A 341 4.14 18.48 23.09
N TRP A 342 4.29 18.31 21.77
CA TRP A 342 5.36 17.55 21.17
C TRP A 342 6.05 18.36 20.09
N ASN A 343 7.36 18.49 20.18
CA ASN A 343 8.16 18.96 19.05
C ASN A 343 8.21 17.83 18.01
N VAL A 344 7.95 18.16 16.76
CA VAL A 344 8.04 17.25 15.64
C VAL A 344 9.07 17.77 14.64
N SER A 345 9.95 16.89 14.19
CA SER A 345 10.89 17.13 13.11
C SER A 345 10.68 16.10 12.01
N ALA A 346 10.43 16.56 10.81
CA ALA A 346 10.31 15.73 9.62
C ALA A 346 11.52 16.00 8.72
N THR A 347 12.28 14.97 8.37
CA THR A 347 13.47 15.09 7.54
C THR A 347 13.42 14.07 6.42
N ILE A 348 13.66 14.53 5.19
CA ILE A 348 13.79 13.67 4.02
C ILE A 348 15.27 13.43 3.74
N PHE A 349 15.63 12.17 3.61
CA PHE A 349 16.96 11.71 3.23
C PHE A 349 16.96 11.10 1.84
N SER A 350 18.00 11.39 1.07
CA SER A 350 18.28 10.71 -0.20
C SER A 350 18.66 9.24 0.02
N PRO A 351 18.71 8.41 -1.03
CA PRO A 351 19.26 7.05 -0.94
C PRO A 351 20.72 6.99 -0.47
N THR A 352 21.47 8.10 -0.63
CA THR A 352 22.86 8.26 -0.15
C THR A 352 22.94 8.80 1.27
N ASN A 353 21.79 8.91 1.97
CA ASN A 353 21.66 9.42 3.34
C ASN A 353 22.02 10.92 3.49
N GLU A 354 21.89 11.70 2.42
CA GLU A 354 22.01 13.16 2.44
C GLU A 354 20.67 13.79 2.75
N VAL A 355 20.64 14.87 3.54
CA VAL A 355 19.42 15.59 3.87
C VAL A 355 18.95 16.40 2.65
N ILE A 356 17.74 16.14 2.18
CA ILE A 356 17.09 16.87 1.09
C ILE A 356 16.32 18.06 1.65
N SER A 357 15.45 17.83 2.64
CA SER A 357 14.69 18.89 3.28
C SER A 357 14.34 18.52 4.72
N THR A 358 14.08 19.54 5.55
CA THR A 358 13.64 19.38 6.94
C THR A 358 12.56 20.40 7.25
N SER A 359 11.50 19.96 7.93
CA SER A 359 10.46 20.82 8.48
C SER A 359 10.29 20.52 9.96
N ASN A 360 10.12 21.56 10.77
CA ASN A 360 9.92 21.43 12.22
C ASN A 360 8.59 22.07 12.61
N GLY A 361 7.95 21.50 13.61
CA GLY A 361 6.67 21.98 14.09
C GLY A 361 6.40 21.53 15.52
N VAL A 362 5.20 21.87 15.99
CA VAL A 362 4.69 21.48 17.31
C VAL A 362 3.30 20.89 17.14
N LEU A 363 3.07 19.78 17.81
CA LEU A 363 1.76 19.16 17.97
C LEU A 363 1.27 19.41 19.39
N ASN A 364 0.06 19.94 19.53
CA ASN A 364 -0.59 20.11 20.81
C ASN A 364 -1.77 19.14 20.92
N PHE A 365 -1.85 18.47 22.05
CA PHE A 365 -2.93 17.53 22.36
C PHE A 365 -3.64 17.95 23.64
N ASN A 366 -4.95 17.74 23.72
CA ASN A 366 -5.73 17.99 24.93
C ASN A 366 -5.54 16.87 25.96
N GLU A 367 -6.16 17.00 27.14
CA GLU A 367 -6.13 16.00 28.23
C GLU A 367 -6.61 14.61 27.81
N LYS A 368 -7.47 14.53 26.77
CA LYS A 368 -7.98 13.25 26.24
C LYS A 368 -7.06 12.64 25.17
N GLY A 369 -5.97 13.32 24.86
CA GLY A 369 -5.01 12.88 23.84
C GLY A 369 -5.42 13.19 22.40
N ALA A 370 -6.48 14.02 22.17
CA ALA A 370 -6.87 14.46 20.84
C ALA A 370 -5.97 15.59 20.33
N LEU A 371 -5.59 15.53 19.04
CA LEU A 371 -4.81 16.58 18.39
C LEU A 371 -5.59 17.89 18.35
N VAL A 372 -5.04 18.97 18.88
CA VAL A 372 -5.64 20.31 18.90
C VAL A 372 -5.06 21.19 17.80
N SER A 373 -3.75 21.11 17.61
CA SER A 373 -3.07 21.89 16.57
C SER A 373 -1.81 21.18 16.08
N ASN A 374 -1.49 21.45 14.81
CA ASN A 374 -0.27 21.00 14.14
C ASN A 374 0.32 22.19 13.38
N THR A 375 1.59 22.48 13.62
CA THR A 375 2.33 23.55 12.94
C THR A 375 3.43 23.03 12.01
N LEU A 376 3.49 21.71 11.75
CA LEU A 376 4.43 21.14 10.79
C LEU A 376 4.09 21.65 9.39
N GLY A 377 5.08 22.21 8.72
CA GLY A 377 4.96 22.65 7.32
C GLY A 377 5.16 21.51 6.33
N THR A 378 4.98 21.83 5.05
CA THR A 378 5.30 20.92 3.94
C THR A 378 6.81 20.75 3.80
N LEU A 379 7.22 19.68 3.11
CA LEU A 379 8.62 19.40 2.79
C LEU A 379 8.82 19.38 1.26
N ASP A 380 10.02 19.61 0.83
CA ASP A 380 10.41 19.42 -0.56
C ASP A 380 10.99 18.01 -0.75
N ASN A 381 10.33 17.19 -1.55
CA ASN A 381 10.77 15.85 -1.92
C ASN A 381 11.43 15.89 -3.31
N ASP A 382 12.61 16.53 -3.40
CA ASP A 382 13.40 16.59 -4.62
C ASP A 382 12.68 17.32 -5.78
N GLY A 383 11.95 18.39 -5.45
CA GLY A 383 11.15 19.19 -6.38
C GLY A 383 9.65 18.91 -6.36
N ALA A 384 9.17 17.93 -5.58
CA ALA A 384 7.75 17.73 -5.30
C ALA A 384 7.41 18.15 -3.88
N GLU A 385 6.37 18.94 -3.71
CA GLU A 385 5.86 19.29 -2.39
C GLU A 385 5.25 18.05 -1.73
N LEU A 386 5.73 17.72 -0.52
CA LEU A 386 5.23 16.64 0.31
C LEU A 386 4.41 17.18 1.48
N ASN A 387 3.18 16.80 1.55
CA ASN A 387 2.28 17.08 2.67
C ASN A 387 2.29 15.91 3.66
N VAL A 388 2.58 16.22 4.93
CA VAL A 388 2.55 15.23 6.02
C VAL A 388 1.30 15.46 6.86
N ASN A 389 0.34 14.56 6.72
CA ASN A 389 -0.91 14.59 7.48
C ASN A 389 -0.76 13.81 8.79
N LEU A 390 -0.88 14.50 9.92
CA LEU A 390 -0.81 13.94 11.27
C LEU A 390 -2.18 13.85 11.96
N GLY A 391 -3.26 14.11 11.23
CA GLY A 391 -4.63 14.10 11.70
C GLY A 391 -5.30 15.48 11.61
N THR A 392 -6.61 15.51 11.78
CA THR A 392 -7.39 16.76 11.81
C THR A 392 -7.46 17.32 13.22
N PRO A 393 -7.38 18.64 13.40
CA PRO A 393 -7.57 19.25 14.71
C PRO A 393 -8.94 18.92 15.33
N TYR A 394 -8.96 18.75 16.65
CA TYR A 394 -10.17 18.46 17.40
C TYR A 394 -11.22 19.58 17.25
N ASP A 395 -12.40 19.18 16.81
CA ASP A 395 -13.61 20.01 16.77
C ASP A 395 -14.73 19.29 17.53
N PRO A 396 -15.27 19.86 18.61
CA PRO A 396 -16.33 19.22 19.41
C PRO A 396 -17.62 18.92 18.62
N ASN A 397 -17.82 19.58 17.47
CA ASN A 397 -18.98 19.39 16.60
C ASN A 397 -18.78 18.30 15.53
N THR A 398 -17.55 17.83 15.35
CA THR A 398 -17.22 16.83 14.32
C THR A 398 -16.82 15.53 14.98
N PRO A 399 -17.59 14.42 14.78
CA PRO A 399 -17.27 13.12 15.34
C PRO A 399 -15.86 12.65 14.92
N ASN A 400 -15.10 12.11 15.89
CA ASN A 400 -13.75 11.56 15.72
C ASN A 400 -12.65 12.57 15.30
N SER A 401 -12.94 13.87 15.17
CA SER A 401 -11.87 14.86 14.94
C SER A 401 -10.84 14.82 16.06
N GLY A 402 -9.58 15.03 15.74
CA GLY A 402 -8.46 14.96 16.69
C GLY A 402 -8.01 13.53 17.03
N PHE A 403 -8.72 12.49 16.55
CA PHE A 403 -8.39 11.08 16.80
C PHE A 403 -8.17 10.28 15.51
N ASP A 404 -8.28 10.90 14.36
CA ASP A 404 -8.13 10.30 13.03
C ASP A 404 -6.67 10.16 12.55
N GLY A 405 -5.71 10.71 13.31
CA GLY A 405 -4.29 10.68 13.04
C GLY A 405 -3.45 10.33 14.27
N MET A 406 -2.48 11.18 14.56
CA MET A 406 -1.66 11.06 15.76
C MET A 406 -2.46 11.47 16.99
N ARG A 407 -2.25 10.75 18.09
CA ARG A 407 -2.83 11.04 19.41
C ARG A 407 -1.75 10.93 20.49
N SER A 408 -2.01 11.48 21.67
CA SER A 408 -1.06 11.43 22.76
C SER A 408 -1.74 10.96 24.04
N THR A 409 -1.60 9.68 24.37
CA THR A 409 -2.17 9.05 25.58
C THR A 409 -1.10 8.29 26.32
N GLY A 410 -1.37 7.95 27.60
CA GLY A 410 -0.46 7.11 28.41
C GLY A 410 -0.38 5.65 27.97
N ASP A 411 -0.94 5.27 26.82
CA ASP A 411 -0.79 3.95 26.25
C ASP A 411 0.57 3.82 25.54
N GLN A 412 1.36 2.85 25.95
CA GLN A 412 2.69 2.58 25.37
C GLN A 412 2.63 1.87 24.02
N ASN A 413 1.44 1.38 23.58
CA ASN A 413 1.27 0.75 22.29
C ASN A 413 1.25 1.81 21.19
N LEU A 414 2.29 1.82 20.38
CA LEU A 414 2.47 2.79 19.30
C LEU A 414 1.46 2.64 18.15
N ASN A 415 1.07 1.42 17.81
CA ASN A 415 0.14 1.05 16.72
C ASN A 415 0.23 2.00 15.52
N LEU A 416 1.46 2.28 15.08
CA LEU A 416 1.70 3.21 13.99
C LEU A 416 1.19 2.64 12.68
N SER A 417 0.36 3.40 12.01
CA SER A 417 -0.03 3.16 10.61
C SER A 417 0.45 4.30 9.74
N VAL A 418 1.03 3.97 8.61
CA VAL A 418 1.48 4.92 7.60
C VAL A 418 0.76 4.62 6.30
N ASN A 419 0.10 5.63 5.74
CA ASN A 419 -0.49 5.55 4.41
C ASN A 419 0.14 6.63 3.53
N LYS A 420 0.46 6.29 2.30
CA LYS A 420 1.11 7.20 1.34
C LYS A 420 0.57 6.96 -0.06
N ASN A 421 0.51 8.00 -0.84
CA ASN A 421 0.40 7.93 -2.28
C ASN A 421 1.81 7.75 -2.87
N GLY A 422 1.92 7.72 -4.15
CA GLY A 422 3.20 7.53 -4.83
C GLY A 422 3.58 6.07 -4.98
N GLU A 423 4.06 5.77 -6.15
CA GLU A 423 4.43 4.42 -6.55
C GLU A 423 5.83 4.44 -7.16
N ALA A 424 6.63 3.46 -6.81
CA ALA A 424 7.93 3.28 -7.44
C ALA A 424 7.76 2.84 -8.89
N GLU A 425 8.75 3.14 -9.70
CA GLU A 425 8.83 2.60 -11.06
C GLU A 425 8.71 1.07 -11.05
N GLY A 426 8.04 0.53 -12.02
CA GLY A 426 7.79 -0.89 -12.14
C GLY A 426 7.98 -1.42 -13.54
N LEU A 427 8.35 -2.70 -13.63
CA LEU A 427 8.41 -3.45 -14.87
C LEU A 427 7.37 -4.55 -14.85
N LEU A 428 6.73 -4.78 -15.99
CA LEU A 428 5.89 -5.93 -16.14
C LEU A 428 6.73 -7.21 -16.04
N LYS A 429 6.37 -8.06 -15.09
CA LYS A 429 7.03 -9.37 -14.91
C LYS A 429 6.21 -10.52 -15.51
N GLU A 430 4.90 -10.39 -15.50
CA GLU A 430 4.00 -11.48 -15.89
C GLU A 430 2.66 -10.94 -16.39
N TYR A 431 2.09 -11.61 -17.40
CA TYR A 431 0.74 -11.39 -17.88
C TYR A 431 -0.22 -12.36 -17.21
N THR A 432 -1.30 -11.88 -16.63
CA THR A 432 -2.39 -12.73 -16.15
C THR A 432 -3.70 -12.30 -16.81
N MET A 433 -4.50 -13.25 -17.24
CA MET A 433 -5.85 -13.01 -17.71
C MET A 433 -6.84 -13.31 -16.58
N ASN A 434 -7.86 -12.48 -16.43
CA ASN A 434 -8.91 -12.74 -15.46
C ASN A 434 -10.08 -13.53 -16.09
N ASP A 435 -10.88 -14.19 -15.23
CA ASP A 435 -11.99 -15.07 -15.62
C ASP A 435 -13.12 -14.38 -16.42
N ASN A 436 -13.12 -13.07 -16.53
CA ASN A 436 -14.19 -12.31 -17.14
C ASN A 436 -13.97 -11.93 -18.59
N CYS A 437 -13.02 -12.46 -19.33
CA CYS A 437 -12.74 -12.15 -20.75
C CYS A 437 -13.16 -10.75 -21.27
N LYS A 438 -13.54 -9.86 -20.40
CA LYS A 438 -13.59 -8.43 -20.55
C LYS A 438 -12.18 -7.96 -20.21
N THR A 439 -11.38 -7.84 -21.18
CA THR A 439 -10.14 -7.09 -21.38
C THR A 439 -9.54 -6.26 -20.22
N ASP A 440 -9.60 -6.76 -19.00
CA ASP A 440 -8.87 -6.21 -17.89
C ASP A 440 -7.58 -7.02 -17.71
N PHE A 441 -6.53 -6.60 -18.39
CA PHE A 441 -5.18 -7.08 -18.09
C PHE A 441 -4.81 -6.58 -16.70
N LYS A 442 -4.87 -7.43 -15.67
CA LYS A 442 -4.26 -7.12 -14.39
C LYS A 442 -2.77 -7.33 -14.51
N ILE A 443 -2.06 -6.25 -14.76
CA ILE A 443 -0.61 -6.20 -14.70
C ILE A 443 -0.23 -6.26 -13.22
N LYS A 444 0.32 -7.38 -12.77
CA LYS A 444 0.90 -7.46 -11.43
C LYS A 444 2.32 -6.94 -11.52
N LEU A 445 2.51 -5.66 -11.17
CA LEU A 445 3.82 -5.08 -10.99
C LEU A 445 4.45 -5.70 -9.75
N LEU A 446 5.53 -6.44 -9.93
CA LEU A 446 6.41 -6.84 -8.84
C LEU A 446 7.49 -5.76 -8.74
N LEU A 447 7.36 -4.94 -7.71
CA LEU A 447 8.39 -4.02 -7.27
C LEU A 447 9.66 -4.82 -6.97
N ALA A 448 10.74 -4.51 -7.66
CA ALA A 448 12.07 -5.06 -7.38
C ALA A 448 12.76 -4.21 -6.31
#